data_fb86e15501b8a1dc897567b83d1abc7a
#
_entry.id   fb86e15501b8a1dc897567b83d1abc7a
#
_cell.length_a   1.000
_cell.length_b   1.000
_cell.length_c   1.000
_cell.angle_alpha   90.00
_cell.angle_beta   90.00
_cell.angle_gamma   90.00
#
_symmetry.space_group_name_H-M   'P 1'
#
loop_
_entity.id
_entity.type
_entity.pdbx_description
1 polymer ?
#
loop_
_entity_poly.entity_id
_entity_poly.type
_entity_poly.pdbx_seq_one_letter_code
_entity_poly.pdbx_strand_id
1 'polypeptide(L)'
;MLSSNKNVPMVLHIGGGRGLDESYHNAGHAKTSDWLGGGENLRGKDFHAISHSPQNFLTAMIYDQVFQRFPGLMCGVIEIGATWVPGFLRTLDQGQMAFRKSEPLLNSLEMKPSEIFQKHVRVSLFS
;
A
#
# COMPACT_ATOMS: atom_id res chain seq x y z
N MET A 1 3.38 -17.95 8.92
CA MET A 1 4.46 -18.95 9.04
C MET A 1 4.88 -19.58 7.72
N LEU A 2 4.01 -19.75 6.76
CA LEU A 2 4.32 -20.50 5.53
C LEU A 2 5.27 -19.76 4.56
N SER A 3 5.23 -18.43 4.49
CA SER A 3 6.06 -17.66 3.54
C SER A 3 7.51 -17.46 4.00
N SER A 4 7.80 -17.46 5.30
CA SER A 4 9.16 -17.21 5.80
C SER A 4 10.11 -18.41 5.64
N ASN A 5 9.59 -19.64 5.62
CA ASN A 5 10.39 -20.87 5.53
C ASN A 5 10.61 -21.37 4.10
N LYS A 6 9.95 -20.77 3.10
CA LYS A 6 9.99 -21.28 1.72
C LYS A 6 10.38 -20.23 0.69
N ASN A 7 10.83 -19.05 1.11
CA ASN A 7 11.15 -17.92 0.21
C ASN A 7 10.02 -17.58 -0.77
N VAL A 8 8.76 -17.76 -0.35
CA VAL A 8 7.61 -17.42 -1.18
C VAL A 8 7.27 -15.95 -0.93
N PRO A 9 7.37 -15.08 -1.93
CA PRO A 9 6.99 -13.67 -1.77
C PRO A 9 5.49 -13.52 -1.66
N MET A 10 5.06 -12.54 -0.89
CA MET A 10 3.69 -12.06 -0.89
C MET A 10 3.51 -11.07 -2.04
N VAL A 11 2.39 -11.14 -2.74
CA VAL A 11 2.09 -10.24 -3.85
C VAL A 11 0.80 -9.49 -3.57
N LEU A 12 0.87 -8.17 -3.65
CA LEU A 12 -0.29 -7.29 -3.66
C LEU A 12 -0.63 -6.94 -5.10
N HIS A 13 -1.81 -7.37 -5.53
CA HIS A 13 -2.32 -7.12 -6.86
C HIS A 13 -3.44 -6.08 -6.81
N ILE A 14 -3.57 -5.28 -7.88
CA ILE A 14 -4.69 -4.36 -8.06
C ILE A 14 -6.03 -5.12 -8.01
N GLY A 15 -7.06 -4.47 -7.50
CA GLY A 15 -8.44 -5.00 -7.53
C GLY A 15 -8.95 -5.60 -6.22
N GLY A 16 -8.12 -5.73 -5.22
CA GLY A 16 -8.51 -6.28 -3.90
C GLY A 16 -9.12 -5.27 -2.94
N GLY A 17 -9.11 -4.00 -3.25
CA GLY A 17 -9.64 -2.93 -2.41
C GLY A 17 -10.90 -2.30 -2.98
N ARG A 18 -11.71 -1.72 -2.11
CA ARG A 18 -12.76 -0.81 -2.56
C ARG A 18 -12.08 0.38 -3.25
N GLY A 19 -12.58 0.74 -4.42
CA GLY A 19 -12.20 1.98 -5.07
C GLY A 19 -12.53 3.20 -4.20
N LEU A 20 -12.62 4.33 -4.81
CA LEU A 20 -13.04 5.55 -4.14
C LEU A 20 -14.41 5.35 -3.47
N ASP A 21 -14.55 5.81 -2.22
CA ASP A 21 -15.83 5.77 -1.52
C ASP A 21 -16.93 6.48 -2.34
N GLU A 22 -18.11 5.89 -2.37
CA GLU A 22 -19.21 6.41 -3.19
C GLU A 22 -19.63 7.84 -2.85
N SER A 23 -19.38 8.29 -1.64
CA SER A 23 -19.64 9.67 -1.23
C SER A 23 -18.85 10.71 -2.05
N TYR A 24 -17.72 10.30 -2.64
CA TYR A 24 -16.91 11.16 -3.50
C TYR A 24 -17.25 11.03 -4.99
N HIS A 25 -18.22 10.18 -5.32
CA HIS A 25 -18.62 9.97 -6.70
C HIS A 25 -19.56 11.08 -7.17
N ASN A 26 -19.34 11.47 -8.41
CA ASN A 26 -20.24 12.30 -9.21
C ASN A 26 -20.47 13.75 -8.70
N ALA A 27 -20.40 14.04 -7.42
CA ALA A 27 -20.58 15.39 -6.87
C ALA A 27 -21.78 16.16 -7.49
N GLY A 28 -22.93 15.48 -7.59
CA GLY A 28 -24.15 16.04 -8.19
C GLY A 28 -24.27 15.88 -9.71
N HIS A 29 -23.22 15.39 -10.39
CA HIS A 29 -23.32 15.06 -11.82
C HIS A 29 -23.97 13.69 -12.05
N ALA A 30 -24.49 13.46 -13.25
CA ALA A 30 -25.01 12.16 -13.62
C ALA A 30 -23.94 11.07 -13.50
N LYS A 31 -24.35 9.88 -13.08
CA LYS A 31 -23.44 8.73 -13.05
C LYS A 31 -22.95 8.44 -14.46
N THR A 32 -21.65 8.19 -14.61
CA THR A 32 -21.10 7.70 -15.87
C THR A 32 -21.69 6.34 -16.20
N SER A 33 -22.02 6.15 -17.48
CA SER A 33 -22.49 4.84 -17.95
C SER A 33 -21.40 3.79 -17.79
N ASP A 34 -21.82 2.56 -17.63
CA ASP A 34 -20.93 1.42 -17.68
C ASP A 34 -20.41 1.24 -19.12
N TRP A 35 -19.13 1.46 -19.33
CA TRP A 35 -18.50 1.29 -20.65
C TRP A 35 -17.73 -0.01 -20.82
N LEU A 36 -17.59 -0.80 -19.74
CA LEU A 36 -16.86 -2.07 -19.74
C LEU A 36 -17.76 -3.29 -19.54
N GLY A 37 -19.07 -3.13 -19.68
CA GLY A 37 -20.00 -4.25 -19.60
C GLY A 37 -20.17 -4.86 -18.21
N GLY A 38 -20.13 -4.04 -17.16
CA GLY A 38 -20.28 -4.48 -15.76
C GLY A 38 -19.00 -4.97 -15.10
N GLY A 39 -17.88 -4.83 -15.80
CA GLY A 39 -16.57 -5.18 -15.26
C GLY A 39 -15.93 -4.05 -14.45
N GLU A 40 -14.63 -3.98 -14.52
CA GLU A 40 -13.83 -2.99 -13.82
C GLU A 40 -13.92 -1.61 -14.48
N ASN A 41 -14.92 -0.84 -14.13
CA ASN A 41 -15.07 0.54 -14.61
C ASN A 41 -14.13 1.49 -13.86
N LEU A 42 -12.84 1.43 -14.17
CA LEU A 42 -11.86 2.32 -13.59
C LEU A 42 -11.97 3.72 -14.19
N ARG A 43 -12.26 4.69 -13.36
CA ARG A 43 -12.36 6.11 -13.73
C ARG A 43 -11.12 6.87 -13.28
N GLY A 44 -10.94 8.11 -13.74
CA GLY A 44 -9.82 8.95 -13.33
C GLY A 44 -9.72 9.13 -11.81
N LYS A 45 -10.86 9.28 -11.12
CA LYS A 45 -10.88 9.36 -9.65
C LYS A 45 -10.45 8.04 -8.99
N ASP A 46 -10.89 6.92 -9.51
CA ASP A 46 -10.52 5.60 -8.99
C ASP A 46 -9.02 5.33 -9.22
N PHE A 47 -8.51 5.75 -10.37
CA PHE A 47 -7.08 5.64 -10.67
C PHE A 47 -6.22 6.37 -9.64
N HIS A 48 -6.64 7.55 -9.19
CA HIS A 48 -5.96 8.28 -8.12
C HIS A 48 -5.94 7.49 -6.80
N ALA A 49 -7.03 6.82 -6.47
CA ALA A 49 -7.20 6.11 -5.19
C ALA A 49 -6.63 4.68 -5.20
N ILE A 50 -6.24 4.17 -6.37
CA ILE A 50 -5.88 2.75 -6.56
C ILE A 50 -4.70 2.30 -5.69
N SER A 51 -3.79 3.20 -5.35
CA SER A 51 -2.62 2.90 -4.52
C SER A 51 -2.90 2.99 -3.02
N HIS A 52 -4.07 3.46 -2.60
CA HIS A 52 -4.36 3.68 -1.19
C HIS A 52 -4.47 2.38 -0.40
N SER A 53 -5.11 1.36 -0.96
CA SER A 53 -5.25 0.06 -0.31
C SER A 53 -3.90 -0.62 -0.04
N PRO A 54 -3.01 -0.78 -1.01
CA PRO A 54 -1.67 -1.31 -0.73
C PRO A 54 -0.84 -0.42 0.20
N GLN A 55 -0.97 0.91 0.15
CA GLN A 55 -0.31 1.79 1.10
C GLN A 55 -0.79 1.52 2.54
N ASN A 56 -2.09 1.39 2.75
CA ASN A 56 -2.66 1.08 4.06
C ASN A 56 -2.17 -0.27 4.58
N PHE A 57 -2.16 -1.29 3.73
CA PHE A 57 -1.68 -2.62 4.10
C PHE A 57 -0.20 -2.61 4.46
N LEU A 58 0.64 -1.99 3.64
CA LEU A 58 2.08 -1.90 3.89
C LEU A 58 2.39 -1.07 5.14
N THR A 59 1.63 -0.03 5.42
CA THR A 59 1.75 0.73 6.67
C THR A 59 1.56 -0.17 7.88
N ALA A 60 0.51 -0.99 7.89
CA ALA A 60 0.28 -1.94 8.97
C ALA A 60 1.43 -2.96 9.07
N MET A 61 1.88 -3.52 7.97
CA MET A 61 2.98 -4.48 7.95
C MET A 61 4.28 -3.91 8.52
N ILE A 62 4.59 -2.66 8.20
CA ILE A 62 5.81 -1.98 8.65
C ILE A 62 5.67 -1.55 10.12
N TYR A 63 4.59 -0.85 10.45
CA TYR A 63 4.39 -0.27 11.79
C TYR A 63 4.13 -1.30 12.87
N ASP A 64 3.45 -2.41 12.52
CA ASP A 64 3.21 -3.53 13.44
C ASP A 64 4.38 -4.53 13.47
N GLN A 65 5.52 -4.15 12.91
CA GLN A 65 6.78 -4.92 12.97
C GLN A 65 6.71 -6.30 12.31
N VAL A 66 5.84 -6.53 11.35
CA VAL A 66 5.71 -7.84 10.69
C VAL A 66 7.01 -8.19 9.95
N PHE A 67 7.56 -7.25 9.18
CA PHE A 67 8.84 -7.47 8.48
C PHE A 67 10.02 -7.64 9.44
N GLN A 68 9.99 -6.96 10.59
CA GLN A 68 11.03 -7.11 11.61
C GLN A 68 10.99 -8.48 12.28
N ARG A 69 9.79 -9.01 12.54
CA ARG A 69 9.58 -10.36 13.08
C ARG A 69 9.88 -11.45 12.07
N PHE A 70 9.69 -11.17 10.79
CA PHE A 70 9.90 -12.13 9.70
C PHE A 70 10.85 -11.53 8.66
N PRO A 71 12.15 -11.46 8.96
CA PRO A 71 13.11 -10.73 8.14
C PRO A 71 13.32 -11.31 6.73
N GLY A 72 12.92 -12.55 6.49
CA GLY A 72 12.95 -13.17 5.16
C GLY A 72 11.72 -12.89 4.30
N LEU A 73 10.69 -12.22 4.85
CA LEU A 73 9.46 -11.93 4.11
C LEU A 73 9.71 -10.84 3.07
N MET A 74 9.31 -11.12 1.83
CA MET A 74 9.34 -10.16 0.72
C MET A 74 7.94 -9.89 0.22
N CYS A 75 7.68 -8.67 -0.22
CA CYS A 75 6.40 -8.26 -0.77
C CYS A 75 6.57 -7.59 -2.12
N GLY A 76 5.82 -8.05 -3.12
CA GLY A 76 5.73 -7.42 -4.42
C GLY A 76 4.43 -6.64 -4.56
N VAL A 77 4.50 -5.44 -5.11
CA VAL A 77 3.31 -4.64 -5.45
C VAL A 77 3.27 -4.49 -6.97
N ILE A 78 2.21 -4.98 -7.59
CA ILE A 78 2.10 -5.05 -9.04
C ILE A 78 0.86 -4.32 -9.57
N GLU A 79 0.95 -3.85 -10.80
CA GLU A 79 -0.12 -3.21 -11.59
C GLU A 79 -0.62 -1.84 -11.11
N ILE A 80 0.07 -1.18 -10.19
CA ILE A 80 -0.31 0.16 -9.72
C ILE A 80 0.77 1.22 -9.92
N GLY A 81 1.84 0.89 -10.67
CA GLY A 81 2.95 1.80 -10.88
C GLY A 81 3.72 2.14 -9.62
N ALA A 82 4.61 3.10 -9.71
CA ALA A 82 5.52 3.47 -8.63
C ALA A 82 5.47 4.97 -8.24
N THR A 83 4.61 5.76 -8.86
CA THR A 83 4.54 7.21 -8.61
C THR A 83 4.13 7.58 -7.19
N TRP A 84 3.42 6.69 -6.50
CA TRP A 84 2.98 6.85 -5.12
C TRP A 84 4.12 6.64 -4.11
N VAL A 85 5.18 5.95 -4.49
CA VAL A 85 6.21 5.47 -3.55
C VAL A 85 6.97 6.60 -2.85
N PRO A 86 7.50 7.64 -3.52
CA PRO A 86 8.26 8.67 -2.83
C PRO A 86 7.48 9.39 -1.75
N GLY A 87 6.23 9.76 -2.01
CA GLY A 87 5.36 10.41 -1.03
C GLY A 87 5.02 9.49 0.14
N PHE A 88 4.72 8.23 -0.17
CA PHE A 88 4.43 7.21 0.84
C PHE A 88 5.60 7.00 1.80
N LEU A 89 6.82 6.86 1.29
CA LEU A 89 8.00 6.69 2.14
C LEU A 89 8.23 7.87 3.08
N ARG A 90 8.06 9.09 2.59
CA ARG A 90 8.14 10.29 3.43
C ARG A 90 7.10 10.30 4.52
N THR A 91 5.86 9.97 4.19
CA THR A 91 4.76 9.92 5.15
C THR A 91 5.01 8.88 6.24
N LEU A 92 5.52 7.71 5.88
CA LEU A 92 5.89 6.67 6.84
C LEU A 92 6.94 7.15 7.84
N ASP A 93 8.00 7.77 7.37
CA ASP A 93 9.07 8.26 8.24
C ASP A 93 8.59 9.40 9.13
N GLN A 94 7.80 10.32 8.59
CA GLN A 94 7.20 11.41 9.37
C GLN A 94 6.24 10.89 10.43
N GLY A 95 5.41 9.91 10.09
CA GLY A 95 4.49 9.28 11.04
C GLY A 95 5.21 8.62 12.20
N GLN A 96 6.28 7.88 11.92
CA GLN A 96 7.11 7.31 12.98
C GLN A 96 7.70 8.39 13.89
N MET A 97 8.30 9.42 13.33
CA MET A 97 8.89 10.50 14.13
C MET A 97 7.87 11.22 15.01
N ALA A 98 6.67 11.44 14.47
CA ALA A 98 5.62 12.16 15.18
C ALA A 98 5.04 11.35 16.34
N PHE A 99 4.89 10.03 16.16
CA PHE A 99 4.12 9.19 17.09
C PHE A 99 4.95 8.19 17.91
N ARG A 100 6.26 8.06 17.66
CA ARG A 100 7.10 7.07 18.35
C ARG A 100 7.09 7.21 19.88
N LYS A 101 6.88 8.41 20.40
CA LYS A 101 6.85 8.61 21.85
C LYS A 101 5.59 8.05 22.51
N SER A 102 4.50 7.96 21.77
CA SER A 102 3.21 7.44 22.26
C SER A 102 2.93 6.01 21.81
N GLU A 103 3.64 5.51 20.80
CA GLU A 103 3.44 4.18 20.23
C GLU A 103 4.70 3.32 20.38
N PRO A 104 4.74 2.38 21.33
CA PRO A 104 5.93 1.55 21.60
C PRO A 104 6.43 0.78 20.38
N LEU A 105 5.54 0.27 19.53
CA LEU A 105 5.93 -0.46 18.32
C LEU A 105 6.69 0.42 17.34
N LEU A 106 6.32 1.69 17.20
CA LEU A 106 7.04 2.64 16.35
C LEU A 106 8.40 3.01 16.94
N ASN A 107 8.45 3.16 18.26
CA ASN A 107 9.69 3.51 18.95
C ASN A 107 10.74 2.40 18.88
N SER A 108 10.32 1.14 18.81
CA SER A 108 11.20 -0.03 18.82
C SER A 108 11.54 -0.57 17.42
N LEU A 109 11.17 0.14 16.34
CA LEU A 109 11.62 -0.19 14.99
C LEU A 109 13.15 -0.06 14.90
N GLU A 110 13.80 -1.11 14.40
CA GLU A 110 15.27 -1.16 14.26
C GLU A 110 15.80 -0.33 13.11
N MET A 111 14.94 -0.08 12.10
CA MET A 111 15.24 0.72 10.91
C MET A 111 14.13 1.75 10.69
N LYS A 112 14.43 2.79 9.91
CA LYS A 112 13.40 3.71 9.46
C LYS A 112 12.36 2.97 8.62
N PRO A 113 11.07 3.35 8.70
CA PRO A 113 10.03 2.74 7.86
C PRO A 113 10.37 2.71 6.36
N SER A 114 10.95 3.78 5.84
CA SER A 114 11.40 3.83 4.44
C SER A 114 12.49 2.80 4.13
N GLU A 115 13.40 2.55 5.06
CA GLU A 115 14.45 1.53 4.91
C GLU A 115 13.87 0.11 4.95
N ILE A 116 12.88 -0.12 5.83
CA ILE A 116 12.15 -1.40 5.88
C ILE A 116 11.46 -1.66 4.54
N PHE A 117 10.79 -0.66 3.99
CA PHE A 117 10.18 -0.76 2.67
C PHE A 117 11.22 -1.12 1.59
N GLN A 118 12.33 -0.39 1.54
CA GLN A 118 13.39 -0.64 0.55
C GLN A 118 13.97 -2.05 0.65
N LYS A 119 14.06 -2.59 1.84
CA LYS A 119 14.58 -3.95 2.08
C LYS A 119 13.58 -5.03 1.66
N HIS A 120 12.29 -4.85 1.96
CA HIS A 120 11.29 -5.91 1.89
C HIS A 120 10.30 -5.79 0.74
N VAL A 121 10.17 -4.61 0.13
CA VAL A 121 9.14 -4.36 -0.88
C VAL A 121 9.76 -4.10 -2.24
N ARG A 122 9.16 -4.69 -3.27
CA ARG A 122 9.47 -4.44 -4.68
C ARG A 122 8.21 -3.98 -5.39
N VAL A 123 8.35 -2.97 -6.22
CA VAL A 123 7.22 -2.36 -6.93
C VAL A 123 7.46 -2.49 -8.42
N SER A 124 6.47 -3.01 -9.15
CA SER A 124 6.54 -3.04 -10.60
C SER A 124 6.28 -1.65 -11.18
N LEU A 125 7.07 -1.29 -12.17
CA LEU A 125 6.80 -0.11 -12.95
C LEU A 125 5.59 -0.34 -13.85
N PHE A 126 4.82 0.69 -14.10
CA PHE A 126 3.79 0.65 -15.13
C PHE A 126 4.47 0.46 -16.49
N SER A 127 4.04 -0.54 -17.16
CA SER A 127 4.43 -0.74 -18.57
C SER A 127 3.43 -0.05 -19.49
#